data_673da79cca4e5870dc2eaa55da72e9de
#
_entry.id   673da79cca4e5870dc2eaa55da72e9de
#
_cell.length_a   1.000
_cell.length_b   1.000
_cell.length_c   1.000
_cell.angle_alpha   90.00
_cell.angle_beta   90.00
_cell.angle_gamma   90.00
#
_symmetry.space_group_name_H-M   'P 1'
#
loop_
_entity.id
_entity.type
_entity.pdbx_description
1 polymer ?
#
loop_
_entity_poly.entity_id
_entity_poly.type
_entity_poly.pdbx_seq_one_letter_code
_entity_poly.pdbx_strand_id
1 'polypeptide(L)'
;MIGDINIIQYEDSNIYISRSGYTGEDGFEISIPNENALSFVNHILKNENALLCGLGCRDSLRVEAGLSLYGNEINENITPIQANLSWALDKKRLEDIYLNGANILLKQLKTAKDMTKIGITPVNKTMLRNNMTLYSNEKKEIGYITSGCFSPVLKKSIGMGYLYNLSLIHISEPT
;
A
#
# COMPACT_ATOMS: atom_id res chain seq x y z
N MET A 1 -9.28 -8.00 17.73
CA MET A 1 -9.29 -8.38 16.28
C MET A 1 -8.61 -7.27 15.50
N ILE A 2 -8.07 -7.49 14.31
CA ILE A 2 -7.57 -6.39 13.47
C ILE A 2 -8.76 -5.47 13.13
N GLY A 3 -8.58 -4.14 13.28
CA GLY A 3 -9.62 -3.14 13.08
C GLY A 3 -10.47 -2.82 14.32
N ASP A 4 -10.28 -3.52 15.45
CA ASP A 4 -10.96 -3.16 16.69
C ASP A 4 -10.47 -1.79 17.17
N ILE A 5 -11.41 -0.95 17.59
CA ILE A 5 -11.15 0.37 18.16
C ILE A 5 -11.54 0.35 19.63
N ASN A 6 -10.63 0.77 20.48
CA ASN A 6 -10.85 0.94 21.90
C ASN A 6 -10.67 2.40 22.28
N ILE A 7 -11.47 2.84 23.24
CA ILE A 7 -11.35 4.16 23.85
C ILE A 7 -10.75 3.94 25.23
N ILE A 8 -9.64 4.62 25.50
CA ILE A 8 -9.01 4.60 26.83
C ILE A 8 -8.85 6.02 27.38
N GLN A 9 -8.88 6.13 28.69
CA GLN A 9 -8.60 7.38 29.38
C GLN A 9 -7.09 7.57 29.47
N TYR A 10 -6.60 8.72 29.02
CA TYR A 10 -5.23 9.17 29.21
C TYR A 10 -5.22 10.59 29.70
N GLU A 11 -4.70 10.81 30.91
CA GLU A 11 -4.84 12.08 31.64
C GLU A 11 -6.33 12.51 31.67
N ASP A 12 -6.65 13.73 31.27
CA ASP A 12 -8.01 14.26 31.26
C ASP A 12 -8.74 14.06 29.91
N SER A 13 -8.21 13.21 29.01
CA SER A 13 -8.71 13.04 27.65
C SER A 13 -8.98 11.59 27.29
N ASN A 14 -9.97 11.38 26.43
CA ASN A 14 -10.17 10.11 25.77
C ASN A 14 -9.25 10.01 24.56
N ILE A 15 -8.56 8.90 24.41
CA ILE A 15 -7.79 8.56 23.22
C ILE A 15 -8.37 7.33 22.55
N TYR A 16 -8.27 7.25 21.24
CA TYR A 16 -8.77 6.14 20.42
C TYR A 16 -7.59 5.32 19.93
N ILE A 17 -7.61 4.04 20.21
CA ILE A 17 -6.57 3.09 19.77
C ILE A 17 -7.19 2.08 18.85
N SER A 18 -6.76 2.05 17.61
CA SER A 18 -7.13 1.03 16.63
C SER A 18 -5.99 0.04 16.44
N ARG A 19 -6.28 -1.26 16.45
CA ARG A 19 -5.30 -2.28 16.05
C ARG A 19 -5.26 -2.32 14.53
N SER A 20 -4.48 -1.43 13.98
CA SER A 20 -4.27 -1.21 12.56
C SER A 20 -2.89 -0.61 12.32
N GLY A 21 -2.46 -0.53 11.08
CA GLY A 21 -1.16 0.05 10.76
C GLY A 21 -0.88 0.06 9.27
N TYR A 22 0.28 0.62 8.92
CA TYR A 22 0.73 0.80 7.55
C TYR A 22 2.17 0.26 7.34
N THR A 23 2.50 -0.81 8.05
CA THR A 23 3.85 -1.40 8.05
C THR A 23 3.87 -2.85 7.58
N GLY A 24 2.70 -3.49 7.46
CA GLY A 24 2.59 -4.93 7.23
C GLY A 24 2.78 -5.78 8.48
N GLU A 25 3.09 -5.15 9.60
CA GLU A 25 3.28 -5.79 10.90
C GLU A 25 2.15 -5.43 11.85
N ASP A 26 2.00 -6.19 12.94
CA ASP A 26 1.02 -5.87 13.98
C ASP A 26 1.37 -4.56 14.67
N GLY A 27 0.36 -3.73 14.92
CA GLY A 27 0.57 -2.41 15.48
C GLY A 27 -0.71 -1.67 15.78
N PHE A 28 -0.56 -0.42 16.19
CA PHE A 28 -1.67 0.43 16.58
C PHE A 28 -1.59 1.81 15.92
N GLU A 29 -2.75 2.34 15.57
CA GLU A 29 -2.94 3.74 15.23
C GLU A 29 -3.66 4.42 16.39
N ILE A 30 -3.12 5.55 16.83
CA ILE A 30 -3.58 6.23 18.03
C ILE A 30 -4.01 7.64 17.67
N SER A 31 -5.28 7.96 17.91
CA SER A 31 -5.82 9.32 17.83
C SER A 31 -5.88 9.93 19.22
N ILE A 32 -5.19 11.05 19.37
CA ILE A 32 -5.04 11.74 20.66
C ILE A 32 -5.18 13.25 20.45
N PRO A 33 -5.78 14.00 21.40
CA PRO A 33 -5.79 15.46 21.38
C PRO A 33 -4.38 16.04 21.31
N ASN A 34 -4.20 17.13 20.57
CA ASN A 34 -2.88 17.74 20.35
C ASN A 34 -2.16 18.12 21.66
N GLU A 35 -2.90 18.60 22.64
CA GLU A 35 -2.39 19.00 23.97
C GLU A 35 -1.76 17.83 24.73
N ASN A 36 -2.26 16.60 24.55
CA ASN A 36 -1.76 15.41 25.21
C ASN A 36 -0.71 14.63 24.37
N ALA A 37 -0.53 14.98 23.09
CA ALA A 37 0.31 14.20 22.17
C ALA A 37 1.76 14.10 22.64
N LEU A 38 2.36 15.20 23.09
CA LEU A 38 3.75 15.24 23.54
C LEU A 38 3.96 14.43 24.82
N SER A 39 3.07 14.58 25.82
CA SER A 39 3.14 13.82 27.08
C SER A 39 3.01 12.31 26.80
N PHE A 40 2.08 11.93 25.92
CA PHE A 40 1.85 10.55 25.54
C PHE A 40 3.08 9.93 24.82
N VAL A 41 3.65 10.63 23.84
CA VAL A 41 4.86 10.16 23.14
C VAL A 41 6.02 10.01 24.14
N ASN A 42 6.25 10.98 25.02
CA ASN A 42 7.27 10.91 26.04
C ASN A 42 7.02 9.75 27.03
N HIS A 43 5.76 9.44 27.31
CA HIS A 43 5.40 8.29 28.13
C HIS A 43 5.80 6.97 27.47
N ILE A 44 5.49 6.80 26.18
CA ILE A 44 5.86 5.60 25.41
C ILE A 44 7.39 5.47 25.33
N LEU A 45 8.10 6.57 25.08
CA LEU A 45 9.56 6.58 24.93
C LEU A 45 10.34 6.28 26.24
N LYS A 46 9.66 6.19 27.39
CA LYS A 46 10.28 5.64 28.61
C LYS A 46 10.60 4.15 28.47
N ASN A 47 9.94 3.45 27.55
CA ASN A 47 10.30 2.08 27.23
C ASN A 47 11.52 2.09 26.29
N GLU A 48 12.60 1.46 26.69
CA GLU A 48 13.86 1.41 25.93
C GLU A 48 13.74 0.76 24.55
N ASN A 49 12.69 -0.06 24.32
CA ASN A 49 12.41 -0.68 23.04
C ASN A 49 11.56 0.20 22.11
N ALA A 50 11.09 1.37 22.57
CA ALA A 50 10.33 2.30 21.76
C ALA A 50 11.26 3.31 21.11
N LEU A 51 11.23 3.38 19.78
CA LEU A 51 12.06 4.28 18.98
C LEU A 51 11.21 5.14 18.06
N LEU A 52 11.59 6.41 17.92
CA LEU A 52 10.97 7.28 16.91
C LEU A 52 11.43 6.88 15.51
N CYS A 53 10.47 6.73 14.60
CA CYS A 53 10.73 6.41 13.20
C CYS A 53 10.29 7.56 12.31
N GLY A 54 11.12 7.89 11.31
CA GLY A 54 10.81 8.93 10.33
C GLY A 54 9.98 8.40 9.15
N LEU A 55 9.59 9.34 8.26
CA LEU A 55 8.79 9.04 7.07
C LEU A 55 9.47 8.04 6.12
N GLY A 56 10.80 8.04 6.03
CA GLY A 56 11.54 7.07 5.21
C GLY A 56 11.35 5.62 5.69
N CYS A 57 11.32 5.40 7.01
CA CYS A 57 11.01 4.10 7.60
C CYS A 57 9.57 3.68 7.27
N ARG A 58 8.60 4.58 7.45
CA ARG A 58 7.20 4.34 7.09
C ARG A 58 7.04 3.97 5.62
N ASP A 59 7.74 4.68 4.71
CA ASP A 59 7.65 4.43 3.27
C ASP A 59 8.30 3.09 2.89
N SER A 60 9.47 2.76 3.42
CA SER A 60 10.10 1.46 3.12
C SER A 60 9.26 0.28 3.61
N LEU A 61 8.71 0.36 4.82
CA LEU A 61 7.90 -0.70 5.39
C LEU A 61 6.59 -0.92 4.61
N ARG A 62 5.89 0.16 4.22
CA ARG A 62 4.66 0.01 3.43
C ARG A 62 4.92 -0.57 2.04
N VAL A 63 6.07 -0.24 1.41
CA VAL A 63 6.47 -0.81 0.11
C VAL A 63 6.82 -2.28 0.27
N GLU A 64 7.56 -2.68 1.31
CA GLU A 64 7.84 -4.07 1.65
C GLU A 64 6.55 -4.88 1.82
N ALA A 65 5.55 -4.30 2.47
CA ALA A 65 4.24 -4.92 2.69
C ALA A 65 3.31 -4.87 1.47
N GLY A 66 3.69 -4.17 0.39
CA GLY A 66 2.86 -3.99 -0.80
C GLY A 66 1.64 -3.08 -0.59
N LEU A 67 1.66 -2.25 0.46
CA LEU A 67 0.56 -1.34 0.78
C LEU A 67 0.58 -0.11 -0.11
N SER A 68 -0.57 0.18 -0.72
CA SER A 68 -0.74 1.28 -1.67
C SER A 68 -0.74 2.63 -0.95
N LEU A 69 -0.13 3.64 -1.58
CA LEU A 69 -0.19 5.04 -1.17
C LEU A 69 -1.05 5.82 -2.17
N TYR A 70 -1.97 6.66 -1.65
CA TYR A 70 -2.73 7.57 -2.50
C TYR A 70 -1.80 8.61 -3.15
N GLY A 71 -1.98 8.84 -4.44
CA GLY A 71 -1.09 9.66 -5.26
C GLY A 71 0.02 8.87 -5.97
N ASN A 72 0.32 7.66 -5.50
CA ASN A 72 1.30 6.76 -6.13
C ASN A 72 0.59 5.57 -6.80
N GLU A 73 0.19 4.58 -6.00
CA GLU A 73 -0.48 3.36 -6.50
C GLU A 73 -1.96 3.57 -6.75
N ILE A 74 -2.60 4.46 -6.03
CA ILE A 74 -4.05 4.73 -6.15
C ILE A 74 -4.30 6.22 -6.33
N ASN A 75 -5.25 6.54 -7.19
CA ASN A 75 -5.73 7.88 -7.48
C ASN A 75 -7.12 7.80 -8.13
N GLU A 76 -7.64 8.92 -8.62
CA GLU A 76 -8.97 9.00 -9.23
C GLU A 76 -9.12 8.17 -10.52
N ASN A 77 -8.02 7.80 -11.18
CA ASN A 77 -8.01 7.05 -12.44
C ASN A 77 -7.73 5.56 -12.26
N ILE A 78 -7.38 5.12 -11.05
CA ILE A 78 -7.05 3.72 -10.74
C ILE A 78 -8.19 3.09 -9.96
N THR A 79 -8.76 2.03 -10.52
CA THR A 79 -9.81 1.29 -9.84
C THR A 79 -9.26 0.36 -8.75
N PRO A 80 -10.06 0.03 -7.71
CA PRO A 80 -9.67 -0.98 -6.72
C PRO A 80 -9.28 -2.33 -7.34
N ILE A 81 -9.89 -2.69 -8.47
CA ILE A 81 -9.59 -3.94 -9.17
C ILE A 81 -8.18 -3.90 -9.75
N GLN A 82 -7.79 -2.82 -10.42
CA GLN A 82 -6.43 -2.63 -10.95
C GLN A 82 -5.39 -2.62 -9.84
N ALA A 83 -5.70 -1.99 -8.71
CA ALA A 83 -4.83 -1.89 -7.54
C ALA A 83 -4.73 -3.17 -6.67
N ASN A 84 -5.36 -4.29 -7.09
CA ASN A 84 -5.45 -5.53 -6.32
C ASN A 84 -6.13 -5.37 -4.95
N LEU A 85 -7.09 -4.44 -4.86
CA LEU A 85 -7.91 -4.16 -3.66
C LEU A 85 -9.33 -4.74 -3.78
N SER A 86 -9.56 -5.70 -4.65
CA SER A 86 -10.89 -6.31 -4.86
C SER A 86 -11.46 -6.98 -3.61
N TRP A 87 -10.61 -7.37 -2.68
CA TRP A 87 -11.00 -7.95 -1.39
C TRP A 87 -11.75 -6.94 -0.49
N ALA A 88 -11.51 -5.63 -0.67
CA ALA A 88 -12.18 -4.56 0.08
C ALA A 88 -13.55 -4.20 -0.48
N LEU A 89 -13.95 -4.79 -1.62
CA LEU A 89 -15.25 -4.52 -2.25
C LEU A 89 -16.30 -5.49 -1.75
N ASP A 90 -17.41 -4.96 -1.26
CA ASP A 90 -18.61 -5.76 -0.97
C ASP A 90 -19.28 -6.13 -2.31
N LYS A 91 -19.14 -7.40 -2.69
CA LYS A 91 -19.68 -7.93 -3.96
C LYS A 91 -21.19 -7.77 -4.07
N LYS A 92 -21.95 -7.86 -2.94
CA LYS A 92 -23.40 -7.69 -2.95
C LYS A 92 -23.77 -6.25 -3.27
N ARG A 93 -23.03 -5.28 -2.73
CA ARG A 93 -23.27 -3.87 -3.02
C ARG A 93 -22.91 -3.48 -4.47
N LEU A 94 -22.02 -4.20 -5.12
CA LEU A 94 -21.71 -3.97 -6.53
C LEU A 94 -22.89 -4.32 -7.47
N GLU A 95 -23.84 -5.12 -7.00
CA GLU A 95 -25.06 -5.44 -7.75
C GLU A 95 -26.10 -4.31 -7.69
N ASP A 96 -25.90 -3.33 -6.79
CA ASP A 96 -26.74 -2.14 -6.68
C ASP A 96 -26.46 -1.17 -7.83
N ILE A 97 -27.43 -0.98 -8.71
CA ILE A 97 -27.35 -0.09 -9.88
C ILE A 97 -27.14 1.38 -9.52
N TYR A 98 -27.43 1.77 -8.29
CA TYR A 98 -27.26 3.14 -7.80
C TYR A 98 -25.84 3.40 -7.23
N LEU A 99 -25.02 2.35 -7.08
CA LEU A 99 -23.65 2.52 -6.63
C LEU A 99 -22.78 3.10 -7.74
N ASN A 100 -22.24 4.29 -7.53
CA ASN A 100 -21.34 4.95 -8.49
C ASN A 100 -20.14 4.05 -8.81
N GLY A 101 -19.88 3.83 -10.10
CA GLY A 101 -18.76 3.02 -10.57
C GLY A 101 -19.00 1.50 -10.54
N ALA A 102 -20.12 0.99 -10.01
CA ALA A 102 -20.40 -0.44 -9.93
C ALA A 102 -20.28 -1.15 -11.28
N ASN A 103 -20.80 -0.58 -12.35
CA ASN A 103 -20.75 -1.15 -13.70
C ASN A 103 -19.32 -1.35 -14.21
N ILE A 104 -18.42 -0.40 -13.92
CA ILE A 104 -17.00 -0.47 -14.29
C ILE A 104 -16.33 -1.59 -13.51
N LEU A 105 -16.55 -1.62 -12.18
CA LEU A 105 -15.95 -2.62 -11.30
C LEU A 105 -16.45 -4.04 -11.63
N LEU A 106 -17.74 -4.23 -11.86
CA LEU A 106 -18.32 -5.51 -12.29
C LEU A 106 -17.75 -5.98 -13.63
N LYS A 107 -17.58 -5.06 -14.58
CA LYS A 107 -16.93 -5.38 -15.85
C LYS A 107 -15.50 -5.86 -15.64
N GLN A 108 -14.70 -5.13 -14.87
CA GLN A 108 -13.30 -5.48 -14.58
C GLN A 108 -13.14 -6.77 -13.76
N LEU A 109 -14.11 -7.14 -12.93
CA LEU A 109 -14.13 -8.43 -12.25
C LEU A 109 -14.35 -9.61 -13.18
N LYS A 110 -15.07 -9.40 -14.30
CA LYS A 110 -15.44 -10.44 -15.27
C LYS A 110 -14.49 -10.53 -16.46
N THR A 111 -13.82 -9.44 -16.80
CA THR A 111 -12.93 -9.35 -17.96
C THR A 111 -11.48 -9.11 -17.54
N ALA A 112 -10.55 -9.23 -18.49
CA ALA A 112 -9.16 -8.83 -18.24
C ALA A 112 -9.08 -7.35 -17.92
N LYS A 113 -8.26 -7.00 -16.94
CA LYS A 113 -7.93 -5.61 -16.57
C LYS A 113 -6.97 -5.05 -17.63
N ASP A 114 -7.01 -3.75 -17.85
CA ASP A 114 -6.06 -3.05 -18.75
C ASP A 114 -4.65 -3.04 -18.16
N MET A 115 -4.56 -2.99 -16.82
CA MET A 115 -3.30 -3.04 -16.07
C MET A 115 -3.51 -3.65 -14.69
N THR A 116 -2.42 -4.12 -14.09
CA THR A 116 -2.44 -4.77 -12.78
C THR A 116 -1.26 -4.29 -11.95
N LYS A 117 -1.52 -3.94 -10.68
CA LYS A 117 -0.48 -3.63 -9.70
C LYS A 117 0.37 -4.87 -9.40
N ILE A 118 1.69 -4.69 -9.40
CA ILE A 118 2.67 -5.73 -9.11
C ILE A 118 3.74 -5.24 -8.14
N GLY A 119 4.38 -6.17 -7.42
CA GLY A 119 5.65 -5.96 -6.76
C GLY A 119 6.81 -6.20 -7.73
N ILE A 120 7.86 -5.39 -7.61
CA ILE A 120 8.99 -5.40 -8.54
C ILE A 120 10.29 -5.50 -7.75
N THR A 121 11.17 -6.38 -8.19
CA THR A 121 12.55 -6.45 -7.71
C THR A 121 13.47 -6.49 -8.93
N PRO A 122 14.45 -5.58 -9.05
CA PRO A 122 15.40 -5.61 -10.15
C PRO A 122 16.37 -6.78 -10.00
N VAL A 123 16.76 -7.38 -11.12
CA VAL A 123 17.78 -8.46 -11.15
C VAL A 123 19.17 -7.91 -10.82
N ASN A 124 19.43 -6.67 -11.21
CA ASN A 124 20.70 -5.97 -10.96
C ASN A 124 20.58 -5.01 -9.75
N LYS A 125 21.62 -4.23 -9.46
CA LYS A 125 21.63 -3.24 -8.37
C LYS A 125 20.92 -1.92 -8.70
N THR A 126 20.01 -1.91 -9.67
CA THR A 126 19.27 -0.70 -10.05
C THR A 126 18.38 -0.24 -8.90
N MET A 127 18.45 1.04 -8.57
CA MET A 127 17.51 1.64 -7.62
C MET A 127 16.20 2.00 -8.34
N LEU A 128 15.13 1.35 -7.93
CA LEU A 128 13.79 1.67 -8.45
C LEU A 128 13.32 3.02 -7.94
N ARG A 129 12.69 3.80 -8.82
CA ARG A 129 12.15 5.13 -8.53
C ARG A 129 10.76 5.28 -9.14
N ASN A 130 9.97 6.16 -8.56
CA ASN A 130 8.67 6.54 -9.11
C ASN A 130 8.83 7.08 -10.55
N ASN A 131 7.87 6.78 -11.41
CA ASN A 131 7.79 7.17 -12.81
C ASN A 131 8.85 6.52 -13.75
N MET A 132 9.60 5.52 -13.29
CA MET A 132 10.43 4.74 -14.21
C MET A 132 9.55 3.85 -15.07
N THR A 133 9.79 3.86 -16.39
CA THR A 133 9.10 2.99 -17.34
C THR A 133 9.69 1.59 -17.31
N LEU A 134 8.83 0.59 -17.40
CA LEU A 134 9.18 -0.81 -17.53
C LEU A 134 9.15 -1.21 -19.00
N TYR A 135 10.19 -1.89 -19.45
CA TYR A 135 10.33 -2.35 -20.82
C TYR A 135 10.44 -3.88 -20.89
N SER A 136 9.86 -4.48 -21.91
CA SER A 136 10.12 -5.88 -22.27
C SER A 136 11.54 -6.05 -22.85
N ASN A 137 11.96 -7.31 -23.02
CA ASN A 137 13.21 -7.64 -23.72
C ASN A 137 13.24 -7.10 -25.15
N GLU A 138 12.11 -6.90 -25.77
CA GLU A 138 11.95 -6.31 -27.12
C GLU A 138 11.94 -4.77 -27.10
N LYS A 139 12.24 -4.15 -25.96
CA LYS A 139 12.22 -2.68 -25.75
C LYS A 139 10.83 -2.05 -25.92
N LYS A 140 9.75 -2.82 -25.81
CA LYS A 140 8.39 -2.30 -25.77
C LYS A 140 8.05 -1.87 -24.35
N GLU A 141 7.39 -0.73 -24.19
CA GLU A 141 6.86 -0.31 -22.90
C GLU A 141 5.77 -1.27 -22.43
N ILE A 142 5.92 -1.78 -21.19
CA ILE A 142 5.01 -2.76 -20.59
C ILE A 142 4.39 -2.29 -19.29
N GLY A 143 4.79 -1.13 -18.77
CA GLY A 143 4.29 -0.61 -17.55
C GLY A 143 5.16 0.48 -16.95
N TYR A 144 4.92 0.81 -15.69
CA TYR A 144 5.66 1.84 -14.98
C TYR A 144 5.73 1.58 -13.48
N ILE A 145 6.72 2.17 -12.81
CA ILE A 145 6.94 2.10 -11.37
C ILE A 145 6.20 3.24 -10.69
N THR A 146 5.45 2.93 -9.64
CA THR A 146 4.72 3.90 -8.82
C THR A 146 5.44 4.24 -7.52
N SER A 147 6.16 3.28 -6.96
CA SER A 147 6.97 3.46 -5.77
C SER A 147 8.22 2.60 -5.83
N GLY A 148 9.33 3.12 -5.34
CA GLY A 148 10.58 2.37 -5.25
C GLY A 148 11.45 2.86 -4.12
N CYS A 149 12.02 1.92 -3.36
CA CYS A 149 12.92 2.20 -2.25
C CYS A 149 13.97 1.09 -2.11
N PHE A 150 14.97 1.35 -1.27
CA PHE A 150 15.83 0.28 -0.76
C PHE A 150 15.19 -0.33 0.48
N SER A 151 15.02 -1.65 0.49
CA SER A 151 14.56 -2.38 1.66
C SER A 151 15.74 -2.74 2.56
N PRO A 152 15.80 -2.22 3.79
CA PRO A 152 16.83 -2.62 4.75
C PRO A 152 16.72 -4.09 5.16
N VAL A 153 15.49 -4.62 5.22
CA VAL A 153 15.22 -6.02 5.61
C VAL A 153 15.66 -6.97 4.50
N LEU A 154 15.25 -6.71 3.25
CA LEU A 154 15.59 -7.57 2.10
C LEU A 154 16.98 -7.25 1.53
N LYS A 155 17.63 -6.17 1.96
CA LYS A 155 18.94 -5.68 1.51
C LYS A 155 19.05 -5.50 -0.01
N LYS A 156 17.94 -5.07 -0.63
CA LYS A 156 17.85 -4.86 -2.08
C LYS A 156 16.83 -3.76 -2.41
N SER A 157 16.91 -3.27 -3.65
CA SER A 157 15.89 -2.37 -4.18
C SER A 157 14.60 -3.15 -4.42
N ILE A 158 13.48 -2.56 -4.02
CA ILE A 158 12.13 -3.07 -4.25
C ILE A 158 11.23 -1.94 -4.72
N GLY A 159 10.13 -2.29 -5.32
CA GLY A 159 9.14 -1.31 -5.75
C GLY A 159 7.78 -1.92 -6.03
N MET A 160 6.85 -1.04 -6.31
CA MET A 160 5.53 -1.37 -6.84
C MET A 160 5.33 -0.62 -8.16
N GLY A 161 4.46 -1.15 -9.00
CA GLY A 161 4.15 -0.52 -10.26
C GLY A 161 2.95 -1.20 -10.92
N TYR A 162 2.66 -0.74 -12.12
CA TYR A 162 1.61 -1.30 -12.96
C TYR A 162 2.20 -1.95 -14.20
N LEU A 163 1.75 -3.16 -14.52
CA LEU A 163 1.96 -3.78 -15.83
C LEU A 163 0.68 -3.69 -16.66
N TYR A 164 0.84 -3.35 -17.93
CA TYR A 164 -0.23 -3.41 -18.91
C TYR A 164 -0.54 -4.87 -19.26
N ASN A 165 -1.80 -5.26 -19.25
CA ASN A 165 -2.22 -6.64 -19.38
C ASN A 165 -1.81 -7.32 -20.70
N LEU A 166 -1.63 -6.56 -21.77
CA LEU A 166 -1.09 -7.06 -23.03
C LEU A 166 0.34 -7.65 -22.89
N SER A 167 1.01 -7.32 -21.78
CA SER A 167 2.39 -7.74 -21.50
C SER A 167 2.47 -8.97 -20.60
N LEU A 168 1.39 -9.32 -19.88
CA LEU A 168 1.35 -10.51 -19.02
C LEU A 168 1.38 -11.82 -19.79
N ILE A 169 1.03 -11.80 -21.08
CA ILE A 169 1.02 -12.97 -21.95
C ILE A 169 2.44 -13.44 -22.33
N HIS A 170 3.46 -12.58 -22.08
CA HIS A 170 4.85 -12.83 -22.49
C HIS A 170 5.84 -12.86 -21.31
N ILE A 171 5.37 -12.91 -20.08
CA ILE A 171 6.25 -13.12 -18.92
C ILE A 171 6.47 -14.63 -18.82
N SER A 172 7.57 -15.10 -19.39
CA SER A 172 8.11 -16.41 -19.06
C SER A 172 8.52 -16.37 -17.58
N GLU A 173 8.11 -17.38 -16.81
CA GLU A 173 8.55 -17.52 -15.44
C GLU A 173 10.07 -17.43 -15.38
N PRO A 174 10.64 -16.72 -14.37
CA PRO A 174 12.07 -16.75 -14.18
C PRO A 174 12.49 -18.18 -13.84
N THR A 175 13.27 -18.77 -14.73
CA THR A 175 13.99 -20.03 -14.49
C THR A 175 15.04 -19.84 -13.41
#